data_85688e33cf00c2e9246bd10f0ee563fd
#
_entry.id   85688e33cf00c2e9246bd10f0ee563fd
#
_cell.length_a   1.000
_cell.length_b   1.000
_cell.length_c   1.000
_cell.angle_alpha   90.00
_cell.angle_beta   90.00
_cell.angle_gamma   90.00
#
_symmetry.space_group_name_H-M   'P 1'
#
loop_
_entity.id
_entity.type
_entity.pdbx_description
1 polymer ?
#
loop_
_entity_poly.entity_id
_entity_poly.type
_entity_poly.pdbx_seq_one_letter_code
_entity_poly.pdbx_strand_id
1 'polypeptide(L)'
;MRADAQRNRDKLIEAARQAFREKGYDAPLDEIAKLAGVGPGTLYRHFPTRDALLDAVMQAWVDSVDVATEKALAREGAPREVLLAWFETYVALISSYKGNPAKLTSAMGDPESPIMSKCQVLAKANGRVIEQLGDALRPGVDDLQMARLIGGVATVADNGGLDQAAVRPLLEILVDGLMA
;
A
#
# COMPACT_ATOMS: atom_id res chain seq x y z
N MET A 1 5.68 -16.80 27.32
CA MET A 1 6.96 -16.64 26.58
C MET A 1 6.78 -16.50 25.06
N ARG A 2 6.23 -17.49 24.31
CA ARG A 2 6.05 -17.32 22.83
C ARG A 2 5.09 -16.19 22.46
N ALA A 3 3.97 -16.05 23.15
CA ALA A 3 2.96 -15.02 22.91
C ALA A 3 3.49 -13.60 23.21
N ASP A 4 4.37 -13.43 24.22
CA ASP A 4 5.00 -12.14 24.52
C ASP A 4 6.00 -11.74 23.43
N ALA A 5 6.77 -12.71 22.95
CA ALA A 5 7.71 -12.47 21.85
C ALA A 5 6.96 -12.04 20.57
N GLN A 6 5.85 -12.71 20.24
CA GLN A 6 5.05 -12.32 19.11
C GLN A 6 4.47 -10.90 19.28
N ARG A 7 3.88 -10.60 20.44
CA ARG A 7 3.37 -9.24 20.73
C ARG A 7 4.45 -8.16 20.60
N ASN A 8 5.66 -8.43 21.08
CA ASN A 8 6.77 -7.47 20.94
C ASN A 8 7.21 -7.31 19.49
N ARG A 9 7.22 -8.38 18.71
CA ARG A 9 7.51 -8.33 17.28
C ARG A 9 6.49 -7.47 16.54
N ASP A 10 5.20 -7.66 16.81
CA ASP A 10 4.12 -6.92 16.16
C ASP A 10 4.17 -5.42 16.53
N LYS A 11 4.44 -5.10 17.82
CA LYS A 11 4.65 -3.71 18.26
C LYS A 11 5.84 -3.05 17.56
N LEU A 12 6.94 -3.78 17.35
CA LEU A 12 8.12 -3.27 16.65
C LEU A 12 7.81 -2.99 15.17
N ILE A 13 7.08 -3.87 14.50
CA ILE A 13 6.64 -3.65 13.11
C ILE A 13 5.76 -2.41 13.01
N GLU A 14 4.77 -2.25 13.91
CA GLU A 14 3.88 -1.10 13.87
C GLU A 14 4.61 0.21 14.20
N ALA A 15 5.49 0.21 15.19
CA ALA A 15 6.35 1.35 15.51
C ALA A 15 7.29 1.72 14.35
N ALA A 16 7.84 0.73 13.65
CA ALA A 16 8.66 0.94 12.46
C ALA A 16 7.82 1.55 11.32
N ARG A 17 6.61 1.06 11.10
CA ARG A 17 5.68 1.65 10.11
C ARG A 17 5.42 3.12 10.38
N GLN A 18 5.16 3.48 11.65
CA GLN A 18 4.95 4.86 12.05
C GLN A 18 6.22 5.70 11.86
N ALA A 19 7.37 5.25 12.36
CA ALA A 19 8.63 5.98 12.25
C ALA A 19 9.05 6.20 10.78
N PHE A 20 8.89 5.18 9.94
CA PHE A 20 9.19 5.30 8.51
C PHE A 20 8.23 6.22 7.77
N ARG A 21 6.97 6.34 8.22
CA ARG A 21 6.00 7.29 7.69
C ARG A 21 6.39 8.73 8.01
N GLU A 22 6.83 8.98 9.23
CA GLU A 22 7.12 10.33 9.71
C GLU A 22 8.50 10.83 9.28
N LYS A 23 9.51 9.94 9.31
CA LYS A 23 10.94 10.28 9.17
C LYS A 23 11.63 9.64 7.96
N GLY A 24 10.92 8.78 7.22
CA GLY A 24 11.50 8.00 6.13
C GLY A 24 12.23 6.74 6.61
N TYR A 25 12.79 5.99 5.65
CA TYR A 25 13.42 4.69 5.91
C TYR A 25 14.70 4.75 6.75
N ASP A 26 15.27 5.96 6.95
CA ASP A 26 16.48 6.17 7.76
C ASP A 26 16.17 6.42 9.24
N ALA A 27 14.92 6.34 9.67
CA ALA A 27 14.51 6.50 11.07
C ALA A 27 15.39 5.63 11.99
N PRO A 28 15.92 6.20 13.12
CA PRO A 28 16.80 5.48 14.01
C PRO A 28 16.12 4.28 14.68
N LEU A 29 16.77 3.12 14.70
CA LEU A 29 16.22 1.88 15.30
C LEU A 29 15.93 2.04 16.81
N ASP A 30 16.74 2.83 17.52
CA ASP A 30 16.54 3.10 18.95
C ASP A 30 15.25 3.88 19.21
N GLU A 31 14.89 4.80 18.32
CA GLU A 31 13.60 5.50 18.39
C GLU A 31 12.44 4.55 18.12
N ILE A 32 12.59 3.64 17.17
CA ILE A 32 11.59 2.60 16.88
C ILE A 32 11.38 1.70 18.11
N ALA A 33 12.46 1.26 18.77
CA ALA A 33 12.36 0.48 19.99
C ALA A 33 11.62 1.24 21.10
N LYS A 34 11.95 2.54 21.29
CA LYS A 34 11.28 3.42 22.24
C LYS A 34 9.81 3.59 21.94
N LEU A 35 9.44 3.81 20.67
CA LEU A 35 8.06 3.94 20.22
C LEU A 35 7.27 2.65 20.44
N ALA A 36 7.89 1.49 20.22
CA ALA A 36 7.30 0.18 20.51
C ALA A 36 7.18 -0.15 22.01
N GLY A 37 7.78 0.66 22.89
CA GLY A 37 7.82 0.41 24.34
C GLY A 37 8.67 -0.79 24.72
N VAL A 38 9.75 -1.07 23.96
CA VAL A 38 10.69 -2.18 24.23
C VAL A 38 12.13 -1.66 24.29
N GLY A 39 13.00 -2.41 24.95
CA GLY A 39 14.43 -2.08 24.97
C GLY A 39 15.12 -2.38 23.63
N PRO A 40 16.22 -1.64 23.29
CA PRO A 40 17.00 -1.89 22.07
C PRO A 40 17.44 -3.35 21.90
N GLY A 41 17.88 -4.01 22.99
CA GLY A 41 18.24 -5.43 22.95
C GLY A 41 17.09 -6.36 22.59
N THR A 42 15.84 -5.96 22.81
CA THR A 42 14.67 -6.71 22.36
C THR A 42 14.46 -6.51 20.87
N LEU A 43 14.62 -5.29 20.36
CA LEU A 43 14.56 -5.01 18.92
C LEU A 43 15.59 -5.85 18.16
N TYR A 44 16.87 -5.80 18.54
CA TYR A 44 17.93 -6.53 17.84
C TYR A 44 17.82 -8.05 17.94
N ARG A 45 17.15 -8.58 18.98
CA ARG A 45 16.80 -10.02 19.02
C ARG A 45 15.75 -10.43 18.03
N HIS A 46 14.78 -9.56 17.74
CA HIS A 46 13.74 -9.82 16.73
C HIS A 46 14.20 -9.48 15.32
N PHE A 47 14.94 -8.41 15.17
CA PHE A 47 15.41 -7.86 13.90
C PHE A 47 16.90 -7.52 14.01
N PRO A 48 17.79 -8.48 13.71
CA PRO A 48 19.24 -8.29 13.86
C PRO A 48 19.80 -7.14 12.99
N THR A 49 19.13 -6.83 11.89
CA THR A 49 19.52 -5.76 10.96
C THR A 49 18.34 -4.84 10.66
N ARG A 50 18.62 -3.65 10.15
CA ARG A 50 17.60 -2.75 9.62
C ARG A 50 16.80 -3.41 8.50
N ASP A 51 17.48 -4.12 7.59
CA ASP A 51 16.86 -4.79 6.46
C ASP A 51 15.87 -5.86 6.93
N ALA A 52 16.20 -6.64 7.96
CA ALA A 52 15.27 -7.61 8.54
C ALA A 52 13.98 -6.96 9.09
N LEU A 53 14.09 -5.76 9.67
CA LEU A 53 12.92 -4.99 10.10
C LEU A 53 12.13 -4.43 8.89
N LEU A 54 12.83 -3.92 7.89
CA LEU A 54 12.22 -3.44 6.65
C LEU A 54 11.47 -4.56 5.94
N ASP A 55 12.05 -5.73 5.81
CA ASP A 55 11.41 -6.91 5.21
C ASP A 55 10.12 -7.29 5.96
N ALA A 56 10.15 -7.26 7.30
CA ALA A 56 8.98 -7.55 8.10
C ALA A 56 7.87 -6.49 7.94
N VAL A 57 8.24 -5.21 7.87
CA VAL A 57 7.30 -4.11 7.56
C VAL A 57 6.72 -4.27 6.16
N MET A 58 7.55 -4.67 5.21
CA MET A 58 7.11 -4.92 3.83
C MET A 58 6.16 -6.09 3.74
N GLN A 59 6.45 -7.20 4.42
CA GLN A 59 5.56 -8.36 4.44
C GLN A 59 4.21 -7.99 5.05
N ALA A 60 4.19 -7.26 6.16
CA ALA A 60 2.95 -6.78 6.76
C ALA A 60 2.15 -5.85 5.82
N TRP A 61 2.83 -5.09 4.96
CA TRP A 61 2.17 -4.29 3.93
C TRP A 61 1.59 -5.18 2.82
N VAL A 62 2.31 -6.18 2.34
CA VAL A 62 1.82 -7.17 1.35
C VAL A 62 0.56 -7.85 1.89
N ASP A 63 0.60 -8.35 3.12
CA ASP A 63 -0.55 -8.98 3.78
C ASP A 63 -1.75 -8.01 3.85
N SER A 64 -1.51 -6.71 4.08
CA SER A 64 -2.57 -5.70 4.10
C SER A 64 -3.18 -5.45 2.72
N VAL A 65 -2.39 -5.53 1.64
CA VAL A 65 -2.90 -5.44 0.26
C VAL A 65 -3.79 -6.64 -0.04
N ASP A 66 -3.38 -7.85 0.32
CA ASP A 66 -4.18 -9.05 0.08
C ASP A 66 -5.52 -8.99 0.83
N VAL A 67 -5.51 -8.64 2.13
CA VAL A 67 -6.74 -8.48 2.94
C VAL A 67 -7.66 -7.40 2.35
N ALA A 68 -7.10 -6.27 1.91
CA ALA A 68 -7.86 -5.18 1.33
C ALA A 68 -8.47 -5.58 -0.03
N THR A 69 -7.73 -6.35 -0.83
CA THR A 69 -8.20 -6.89 -2.10
C THR A 69 -9.36 -7.85 -1.88
N GLU A 70 -9.23 -8.82 -0.98
CA GLU A 70 -10.32 -9.75 -0.63
C GLU A 70 -11.57 -8.99 -0.18
N LYS A 71 -11.42 -7.98 0.67
CA LYS A 71 -12.52 -7.15 1.14
C LYS A 71 -13.22 -6.37 0.01
N ALA A 72 -12.46 -5.88 -0.95
CA ALA A 72 -13.01 -5.19 -2.11
C ALA A 72 -13.76 -6.16 -3.02
N LEU A 73 -13.20 -7.35 -3.27
CA LEU A 73 -13.80 -8.39 -4.11
C LEU A 73 -15.05 -9.01 -3.47
N ALA A 74 -15.11 -9.10 -2.14
CA ALA A 74 -16.29 -9.60 -1.40
C ALA A 74 -17.42 -8.57 -1.29
N ARG A 75 -17.22 -7.33 -1.78
CA ARG A 75 -18.24 -6.28 -1.70
C ARG A 75 -19.37 -6.59 -2.67
N GLU A 76 -20.59 -6.65 -2.15
CA GLU A 76 -21.80 -6.67 -2.94
C GLU A 76 -22.11 -5.27 -3.48
N GLY A 77 -22.57 -5.16 -4.71
CA GLY A 77 -22.92 -3.89 -5.35
C GLY A 77 -22.70 -3.87 -6.85
N ALA A 78 -23.00 -2.74 -7.47
CA ALA A 78 -22.72 -2.54 -8.89
C ALA A 78 -21.20 -2.55 -9.17
N PRO A 79 -20.75 -3.05 -10.34
CA PRO A 79 -19.33 -3.07 -10.72
C PRO A 79 -18.61 -1.74 -10.51
N ARG A 80 -19.28 -0.63 -10.80
CA ARG A 80 -18.78 0.72 -10.56
C ARG A 80 -18.44 0.99 -9.09
N GLU A 81 -19.30 0.54 -8.18
CA GLU A 81 -19.10 0.74 -6.73
C GLU A 81 -17.96 -0.11 -6.19
N VAL A 82 -17.82 -1.33 -6.71
CA VAL A 82 -16.70 -2.22 -6.39
C VAL A 82 -15.38 -1.60 -6.83
N LEU A 83 -15.31 -1.10 -8.07
CA LEU A 83 -14.12 -0.46 -8.62
C LEU A 83 -13.74 0.81 -7.85
N LEU A 84 -14.72 1.66 -7.52
CA LEU A 84 -14.48 2.87 -6.74
C LEU A 84 -13.94 2.56 -5.35
N ALA A 85 -14.53 1.59 -4.65
CA ALA A 85 -14.07 1.16 -3.34
C ALA A 85 -12.65 0.58 -3.38
N TRP A 86 -12.32 -0.16 -4.45
CA TRP A 86 -10.95 -0.61 -4.68
C TRP A 86 -9.98 0.54 -4.87
N PHE A 87 -10.33 1.55 -5.68
CA PHE A 87 -9.48 2.70 -5.94
C PHE A 87 -9.22 3.54 -4.68
N GLU A 88 -10.26 3.78 -3.88
CA GLU A 88 -10.12 4.44 -2.56
C GLU A 88 -9.15 3.66 -1.66
N THR A 89 -9.30 2.35 -1.62
CA THR A 89 -8.43 1.45 -0.85
C THR A 89 -7.00 1.45 -1.37
N TYR A 90 -6.82 1.38 -2.69
CA TYR A 90 -5.51 1.42 -3.33
C TYR A 90 -4.76 2.73 -3.02
N VAL A 91 -5.43 3.88 -3.17
CA VAL A 91 -4.84 5.17 -2.79
C VAL A 91 -4.42 5.18 -1.34
N ALA A 92 -5.26 4.71 -0.41
CA ALA A 92 -4.92 4.63 1.01
C ALA A 92 -3.68 3.74 1.28
N LEU A 93 -3.57 2.61 0.58
CA LEU A 93 -2.43 1.69 0.70
C LEU A 93 -1.11 2.33 0.24
N ILE A 94 -1.11 3.00 -0.92
CA ILE A 94 0.12 3.59 -1.47
C ILE A 94 0.48 4.94 -0.85
N SER A 95 -0.50 5.67 -0.30
CA SER A 95 -0.30 6.96 0.38
C SER A 95 0.07 6.81 1.87
N SER A 96 0.30 5.58 2.34
CA SER A 96 0.67 5.31 3.73
C SER A 96 1.97 6.01 4.16
N TYR A 97 2.82 6.38 3.21
CA TYR A 97 4.09 7.09 3.43
C TYR A 97 4.20 8.26 2.45
N LYS A 98 4.57 9.44 2.96
CA LYS A 98 4.74 10.64 2.13
C LYS A 98 5.76 10.41 1.00
N GLY A 99 5.41 10.80 -0.21
CA GLY A 99 6.23 10.61 -1.41
C GLY A 99 6.22 9.18 -1.97
N ASN A 100 5.53 8.24 -1.31
CA ASN A 100 5.46 6.84 -1.76
C ASN A 100 4.70 6.68 -3.09
N PRO A 101 3.55 7.37 -3.33
CA PRO A 101 2.85 7.28 -4.60
C PRO A 101 3.73 7.61 -5.80
N ALA A 102 4.49 8.71 -5.73
CA ALA A 102 5.40 9.12 -6.79
C ALA A 102 6.53 8.10 -7.03
N LYS A 103 7.11 7.53 -5.96
CA LYS A 103 8.14 6.48 -6.06
C LYS A 103 7.60 5.21 -6.72
N LEU A 104 6.41 4.75 -6.32
CA LEU A 104 5.77 3.58 -6.93
C LEU A 104 5.45 3.82 -8.40
N THR A 105 4.90 5.00 -8.73
CA THR A 105 4.55 5.35 -10.10
C THR A 105 5.79 5.41 -11.01
N SER A 106 6.90 6.00 -10.53
CA SER A 106 8.18 6.02 -11.27
C SER A 106 8.75 4.61 -11.47
N ALA A 107 8.65 3.75 -10.47
CA ALA A 107 9.18 2.39 -10.53
C ALA A 107 8.44 1.48 -11.54
N MET A 108 7.19 1.77 -11.88
CA MET A 108 6.43 0.99 -12.86
C MET A 108 7.01 1.03 -14.28
N GLY A 109 7.94 1.93 -14.55
CA GLY A 109 8.68 2.02 -15.82
C GLY A 109 10.09 1.44 -15.78
N ASP A 110 10.57 0.98 -14.63
CA ASP A 110 11.93 0.53 -14.40
C ASP A 110 11.96 -0.88 -13.79
N PRO A 111 12.22 -1.93 -14.61
CA PRO A 111 12.31 -3.32 -14.15
C PRO A 111 13.40 -3.56 -13.09
N GLU A 112 14.44 -2.74 -13.06
CA GLU A 112 15.55 -2.85 -12.10
C GLU A 112 15.30 -2.07 -10.81
N SER A 113 14.12 -1.45 -10.67
CA SER A 113 13.77 -0.69 -9.48
C SER A 113 13.72 -1.59 -8.22
N PRO A 114 14.39 -1.19 -7.13
CA PRO A 114 14.38 -1.97 -5.88
C PRO A 114 12.98 -2.12 -5.25
N ILE A 115 12.01 -1.31 -5.70
CA ILE A 115 10.61 -1.40 -5.24
C ILE A 115 9.68 -2.08 -6.24
N MET A 116 10.23 -2.70 -7.29
CA MET A 116 9.45 -3.43 -8.30
C MET A 116 8.58 -4.52 -7.69
N SER A 117 9.06 -5.23 -6.67
CA SER A 117 8.28 -6.25 -5.96
C SER A 117 6.97 -5.70 -5.37
N LYS A 118 6.95 -4.45 -4.89
CA LYS A 118 5.72 -3.78 -4.42
C LYS A 118 4.77 -3.49 -5.57
N CYS A 119 5.31 -3.03 -6.70
CA CYS A 119 4.52 -2.78 -7.90
C CYS A 119 3.85 -4.07 -8.40
N GLN A 120 4.56 -5.21 -8.34
CA GLN A 120 4.02 -6.53 -8.71
C GLN A 120 2.88 -6.99 -7.80
N VAL A 121 2.96 -6.74 -6.48
CA VAL A 121 1.87 -7.05 -5.54
C VAL A 121 0.61 -6.26 -5.90
N LEU A 122 0.74 -4.97 -6.16
CA LEU A 122 -0.37 -4.11 -6.55
C LEU A 122 -0.93 -4.46 -7.94
N ALA A 123 -0.07 -4.80 -8.90
CA ALA A 123 -0.47 -5.26 -10.22
C ALA A 123 -1.29 -6.56 -10.13
N LYS A 124 -0.83 -7.52 -9.33
CA LYS A 124 -1.59 -8.76 -9.07
C LYS A 124 -2.96 -8.47 -8.45
N ALA A 125 -3.03 -7.55 -7.50
CA ALA A 125 -4.29 -7.14 -6.90
C ALA A 125 -5.25 -6.51 -7.93
N ASN A 126 -4.75 -5.60 -8.79
CA ASN A 126 -5.51 -5.03 -9.89
C ASN A 126 -6.00 -6.11 -10.86
N GLY A 127 -5.14 -7.06 -11.25
CA GLY A 127 -5.52 -8.16 -12.13
C GLY A 127 -6.71 -8.97 -11.60
N ARG A 128 -6.75 -9.25 -10.31
CA ARG A 128 -7.89 -9.94 -9.66
C ARG A 128 -9.18 -9.12 -9.72
N VAL A 129 -9.09 -7.80 -9.56
CA VAL A 129 -10.25 -6.90 -9.64
C VAL A 129 -10.74 -6.83 -11.09
N ILE A 130 -9.83 -6.73 -12.07
CA ILE A 130 -10.15 -6.74 -13.50
C ILE A 130 -10.86 -8.04 -13.88
N GLU A 131 -10.32 -9.18 -13.45
CA GLU A 131 -10.90 -10.50 -13.71
C GLU A 131 -12.34 -10.60 -13.16
N GLN A 132 -12.58 -10.11 -11.94
CA GLN A 132 -13.92 -10.15 -11.34
C GLN A 132 -14.90 -9.23 -12.05
N LEU A 133 -14.47 -8.05 -12.47
CA LEU A 133 -15.36 -7.07 -13.13
C LEU A 133 -15.62 -7.42 -14.59
N GLY A 134 -14.70 -8.12 -15.27
CA GLY A 134 -14.87 -8.66 -16.60
C GLY A 134 -15.38 -7.61 -17.61
N ASP A 135 -16.47 -7.95 -18.29
CA ASP A 135 -17.09 -7.14 -19.35
C ASP A 135 -17.67 -5.80 -18.85
N ALA A 136 -17.74 -5.56 -17.54
CA ALA A 136 -18.12 -4.27 -17.02
C ALA A 136 -17.04 -3.18 -17.21
N LEU A 137 -15.80 -3.59 -17.51
CA LEU A 137 -14.69 -2.70 -17.84
C LEU A 137 -14.56 -2.54 -19.36
N ARG A 138 -14.06 -1.39 -19.78
CA ARG A 138 -13.73 -1.15 -21.20
C ARG A 138 -12.70 -2.18 -21.68
N PRO A 139 -12.83 -2.66 -22.94
CA PRO A 139 -11.83 -3.53 -23.54
C PRO A 139 -10.44 -2.90 -23.52
N GLY A 140 -9.43 -3.68 -23.15
CA GLY A 140 -8.04 -3.26 -23.14
C GLY A 140 -7.58 -2.58 -21.85
N VAL A 141 -8.40 -2.48 -20.82
CA VAL A 141 -7.95 -2.08 -19.48
C VAL A 141 -7.08 -3.19 -18.92
N ASP A 142 -5.84 -2.86 -18.55
CA ASP A 142 -4.89 -3.78 -17.92
C ASP A 142 -4.45 -3.30 -16.52
N ASP A 143 -3.80 -4.19 -15.78
CA ASP A 143 -3.35 -3.98 -14.41
C ASP A 143 -2.35 -2.82 -14.29
N LEU A 144 -1.46 -2.66 -15.27
CA LEU A 144 -0.45 -1.61 -15.30
C LEU A 144 -1.06 -0.23 -15.60
N GLN A 145 -1.99 -0.17 -16.55
CA GLN A 145 -2.73 1.07 -16.86
C GLN A 145 -3.52 1.52 -15.64
N MET A 146 -4.24 0.60 -14.99
CA MET A 146 -4.99 0.88 -13.77
C MET A 146 -4.06 1.39 -12.66
N ALA A 147 -2.91 0.75 -12.45
CA ALA A 147 -1.93 1.17 -11.45
C ALA A 147 -1.37 2.57 -11.73
N ARG A 148 -1.07 2.90 -13.00
CA ARG A 148 -0.57 4.22 -13.41
C ARG A 148 -1.60 5.32 -13.18
N LEU A 149 -2.85 5.07 -13.53
CA LEU A 149 -3.94 6.03 -13.36
C LEU A 149 -4.18 6.33 -11.87
N ILE A 150 -4.32 5.29 -11.05
CA ILE A 150 -4.51 5.46 -9.59
C ILE A 150 -3.27 6.12 -8.97
N GLY A 151 -2.07 5.69 -9.36
CA GLY A 151 -0.81 6.26 -8.90
C GLY A 151 -0.67 7.75 -9.23
N GLY A 152 -1.15 8.17 -10.40
CA GLY A 152 -1.21 9.58 -10.79
C GLY A 152 -2.09 10.40 -9.86
N VAL A 153 -3.32 9.95 -9.61
CA VAL A 153 -4.26 10.61 -8.67
C VAL A 153 -3.65 10.65 -7.25
N ALA A 154 -3.11 9.53 -6.78
CA ALA A 154 -2.50 9.48 -5.45
C ALA A 154 -1.27 10.41 -5.32
N THR A 155 -0.47 10.55 -6.38
CA THR A 155 0.68 11.46 -6.41
C THR A 155 0.24 12.93 -6.32
N VAL A 156 -0.80 13.30 -7.06
CA VAL A 156 -1.40 14.64 -6.98
C VAL A 156 -1.96 14.90 -5.59
N ALA A 157 -2.65 13.92 -5.01
CA ALA A 157 -3.21 14.02 -3.67
C ALA A 157 -2.12 14.22 -2.59
N ASP A 158 -1.05 13.41 -2.65
CA ASP A 158 0.07 13.49 -1.69
C ASP A 158 0.81 14.82 -1.78
N ASN A 159 1.09 15.30 -3.01
CA ASN A 159 1.75 16.59 -3.24
C ASN A 159 0.89 17.79 -2.83
N GLY A 160 -0.42 17.70 -3.07
CA GLY A 160 -1.38 18.77 -2.76
C GLY A 160 -1.92 18.73 -1.32
N GLY A 161 -1.59 17.69 -0.55
CA GLY A 161 -2.15 17.49 0.79
C GLY A 161 -3.66 17.30 0.77
N LEU A 162 -4.20 16.68 -0.29
CA LEU A 162 -5.63 16.44 -0.44
C LEU A 162 -6.09 15.34 0.51
N ASP A 163 -7.19 15.59 1.19
CA ASP A 163 -7.85 14.58 2.00
C ASP A 163 -8.71 13.62 1.15
N GLN A 164 -9.25 12.59 1.78
CA GLN A 164 -10.07 11.59 1.12
C GLN A 164 -11.31 12.20 0.42
N ALA A 165 -11.90 13.25 0.99
CA ALA A 165 -13.09 13.90 0.42
C ALA A 165 -12.75 14.63 -0.88
N ALA A 166 -11.57 15.25 -0.97
CA ALA A 166 -11.07 15.90 -2.18
C ALA A 166 -10.56 14.91 -3.25
N VAL A 167 -10.06 13.75 -2.84
CA VAL A 167 -9.58 12.70 -3.77
C VAL A 167 -10.74 11.94 -4.42
N ARG A 168 -11.82 11.68 -3.69
CA ARG A 168 -12.95 10.87 -4.15
C ARG A 168 -13.53 11.31 -5.51
N PRO A 169 -13.81 12.60 -5.78
CA PRO A 169 -14.32 13.02 -7.09
C PRO A 169 -13.35 12.72 -8.25
N LEU A 170 -12.03 12.76 -8.01
CA LEU A 170 -11.03 12.40 -9.01
C LEU A 170 -11.09 10.90 -9.33
N LEU A 171 -11.28 10.07 -8.32
CA LEU A 171 -11.44 8.62 -8.49
C LEU A 171 -12.76 8.28 -9.17
N GLU A 172 -13.85 9.00 -8.92
CA GLU A 172 -15.14 8.80 -9.58
C GLU A 172 -15.03 9.06 -11.10
N ILE A 173 -14.38 10.15 -11.51
CA ILE A 173 -14.11 10.44 -12.92
C ILE A 173 -13.26 9.33 -13.56
N LEU A 174 -12.24 8.86 -12.83
CA LEU A 174 -11.36 7.79 -13.31
C LEU A 174 -12.14 6.48 -13.50
N VAL A 175 -12.95 6.11 -12.52
CA VAL A 175 -13.81 4.92 -12.58
C VAL A 175 -14.77 5.02 -13.77
N ASP A 176 -15.48 6.14 -13.93
CA ASP A 176 -16.42 6.36 -15.05
C ASP A 176 -15.71 6.26 -16.41
N GLY A 177 -14.45 6.67 -16.47
CA GLY A 177 -13.59 6.51 -17.65
C GLY A 177 -13.18 5.06 -17.96
N LEU A 178 -13.22 4.16 -16.99
CA LEU A 178 -12.84 2.75 -17.15
C LEU A 178 -14.02 1.80 -17.31
N MET A 179 -15.22 2.22 -16.97
CA MET A 179 -16.45 1.42 -17.17
C MET A 179 -16.81 1.34 -18.64
N ALA A 180 -17.39 0.19 -19.05
CA ALA A 180 -17.85 -0.07 -20.43
C ALA A 180 -19.10 0.75 -20.81
#